data_e591e93475da69b87174f0a7e198c880
#
_entry.id   e591e93475da69b87174f0a7e198c880
#
_cell.length_a   1.000
_cell.length_b   1.000
_cell.length_c   1.000
_cell.angle_alpha   90.00
_cell.angle_beta   90.00
_cell.angle_gamma   90.00
#
_symmetry.space_group_name_H-M   'P 1'
#
loop_
_entity.id
_entity.type
_entity.pdbx_description
1 polymer ?
#
loop_
_entity_poly.entity_id
_entity_poly.type
_entity_poly.pdbx_seq_one_letter_code
_entity_poly.pdbx_strand_id
1 'polypeptide(L)'
;LALERWRRYGFEVSASRRRELELQLVRDFQRRFVLSGLENSPPKQDILTWFALMRHYGVPGRLLDFTYSPYVALFMAIRQLLEDGGESRGCAVIAIRRNVFDRALKISFQETPKKIQGDIDRIRANDTEAFKSLFILNRNLQQPIIYPVMPYDLNRRLALQQGLFLCPSHIGLSFQENFDRFFAGLRVAGKWEGEYYDVIRFDNDACAPGLKHAFDDLHRMNIYDISLF
;
A
#
# COMPACT_ATOMS: atom_id res chain seq x y z
N LEU A 1 7.75 -1.74 6.61
CA LEU A 1 8.60 -2.95 6.57
C LEU A 1 10.04 -2.67 7.00
N ALA A 2 10.84 -1.83 6.31
CA ALA A 2 12.22 -1.53 6.75
C ALA A 2 12.25 -0.77 8.10
N LEU A 3 11.35 0.18 8.30
CA LEU A 3 11.21 0.94 9.54
C LEU A 3 10.71 0.09 10.71
N GLU A 4 9.90 -0.92 10.45
CA GLU A 4 9.48 -1.91 11.46
C GLU A 4 10.62 -2.82 11.87
N ARG A 5 11.50 -3.21 10.94
CA ARG A 5 12.73 -3.91 11.27
C ARG A 5 13.64 -3.06 12.18
N TRP A 6 13.78 -1.77 11.91
CA TRP A 6 14.58 -0.86 12.74
C TRP A 6 14.01 -0.72 14.15
N ARG A 7 12.69 -0.67 14.31
CA ARG A 7 12.05 -0.72 15.63
C ARG A 7 12.42 -1.99 16.42
N ARG A 8 12.50 -3.15 15.75
CA ARG A 8 12.91 -4.41 16.40
C ARG A 8 14.34 -4.36 16.95
N TYR A 9 15.19 -3.53 16.38
CA TYR A 9 16.57 -3.33 16.85
C TYR A 9 16.70 -2.15 17.84
N GLY A 10 15.58 -1.62 18.37
CA GLY A 10 15.59 -0.56 19.37
C GLY A 10 15.87 0.84 18.83
N PHE A 11 15.89 1.04 17.52
CA PHE A 11 16.10 2.37 16.92
C PHE A 11 14.79 3.13 16.80
N GLU A 12 14.56 4.09 17.71
CA GLU A 12 13.48 5.05 17.56
C GLU A 12 13.90 6.20 16.65
N VAL A 13 13.23 6.29 15.50
CA VAL A 13 13.44 7.39 14.55
C VAL A 13 12.20 8.28 14.57
N SER A 14 12.39 9.58 14.81
CA SER A 14 11.29 10.55 14.82
C SER A 14 10.55 10.59 13.47
N ALA A 15 9.28 10.98 13.48
CA ALA A 15 8.47 11.08 12.26
C ALA A 15 9.07 12.08 11.23
N SER A 16 9.70 13.16 11.71
CA SER A 16 10.44 14.10 10.85
C SER A 16 11.61 13.44 10.15
N ARG A 17 12.42 12.68 10.90
CA ARG A 17 13.57 11.99 10.34
C ARG A 17 13.18 10.89 9.35
N ARG A 18 12.06 10.19 9.62
CA ARG A 18 11.53 9.20 8.67
C ARG A 18 11.11 9.83 7.34
N ARG A 19 10.50 11.02 7.38
CA ARG A 19 10.15 11.77 6.16
C ARG A 19 11.38 12.21 5.38
N GLU A 20 12.41 12.70 6.06
CA GLU A 20 13.68 13.06 5.42
C GLU A 20 14.30 11.86 4.73
N LEU A 21 14.36 10.70 5.41
CA LEU A 21 14.91 9.46 4.85
C LEU A 21 14.10 8.98 3.65
N GLU A 22 12.77 9.07 3.70
CA GLU A 22 11.92 8.70 2.57
C GLU A 22 12.20 9.60 1.34
N LEU A 23 12.27 10.92 1.54
CA LEU A 23 12.61 11.85 0.46
C LEU A 23 14.05 11.66 -0.05
N GLN A 24 14.96 11.26 0.82
CA GLN A 24 16.32 10.93 0.41
C GLN A 24 16.35 9.66 -0.45
N LEU A 25 15.62 8.61 -0.05
CA LEU A 25 15.48 7.38 -0.84
C LEU A 25 14.90 7.66 -2.23
N VAL A 26 13.88 8.52 -2.32
CA VAL A 26 13.33 8.92 -3.63
C VAL A 26 14.40 9.58 -4.49
N ARG A 27 15.14 10.57 -3.96
CA ARG A 27 16.20 11.26 -4.70
C ARG A 27 17.31 10.32 -5.15
N ASP A 28 17.71 9.40 -4.29
CA ASP A 28 18.77 8.44 -4.60
C ASP A 28 18.31 7.42 -5.64
N PHE A 29 17.05 6.99 -5.56
CA PHE A 29 16.44 6.14 -6.58
C PHE A 29 16.33 6.86 -7.92
N GLN A 30 15.85 8.11 -7.96
CA GLN A 30 15.78 8.94 -9.17
C GLN A 30 17.14 9.05 -9.86
N ARG A 31 18.21 9.33 -9.11
CA ARG A 31 19.57 9.43 -9.67
C ARG A 31 20.02 8.12 -10.30
N ARG A 32 19.81 7.00 -9.62
CA ARG A 32 20.20 5.67 -10.13
C ARG A 32 19.35 5.25 -11.32
N PHE A 33 18.07 5.57 -11.32
CA PHE A 33 17.15 5.25 -12.40
C PHE A 33 17.56 5.95 -13.70
N VAL A 34 17.94 7.22 -13.64
CA VAL A 34 18.47 7.95 -14.81
C VAL A 34 19.76 7.30 -15.34
N LEU A 35 20.64 6.84 -14.44
CA LEU A 35 21.90 6.20 -14.82
C LEU A 35 21.69 4.82 -15.46
N SER A 36 20.56 4.15 -15.22
CA SER A 36 20.26 2.85 -15.82
C SER A 36 19.90 2.91 -17.30
N GLY A 37 19.77 4.11 -17.88
CA GLY A 37 19.45 4.30 -19.30
C GLY A 37 18.02 3.87 -19.68
N LEU A 38 17.16 3.65 -18.72
CA LEU A 38 15.75 3.33 -18.96
C LEU A 38 15.06 4.57 -19.54
N GLU A 39 14.48 4.40 -20.72
CA GLU A 39 13.70 5.43 -21.38
C GLU A 39 12.40 5.70 -20.57
N ASN A 40 11.91 6.94 -20.63
CA ASN A 40 10.67 7.39 -19.97
C ASN A 40 10.75 7.55 -18.45
N SER A 41 11.77 8.23 -17.95
CA SER A 41 11.80 8.69 -16.56
C SER A 41 10.66 9.65 -16.27
N PRO A 42 9.87 9.44 -15.21
CA PRO A 42 8.85 10.39 -14.80
C PRO A 42 9.44 11.76 -14.46
N PRO A 43 8.66 12.85 -14.52
CA PRO A 43 9.08 14.13 -14.01
C PRO A 43 9.56 14.04 -12.57
N LYS A 44 10.67 14.73 -12.21
CA LYS A 44 11.26 14.63 -10.87
C LYS A 44 10.29 14.98 -9.74
N GLN A 45 9.35 15.86 -10.00
CA GLN A 45 8.31 16.30 -9.06
C GLN A 45 7.18 15.29 -8.89
N ASP A 46 7.01 14.33 -9.79
CA ASP A 46 5.95 13.33 -9.72
C ASP A 46 6.29 12.22 -8.69
N ILE A 47 6.24 12.60 -7.43
CA ILE A 47 6.59 11.72 -6.29
C ILE A 47 5.75 10.44 -6.27
N LEU A 48 4.50 10.51 -6.73
CA LEU A 48 3.59 9.38 -6.70
C LEU A 48 4.03 8.28 -7.67
N THR A 49 4.34 8.65 -8.90
CA THR A 49 4.88 7.71 -9.90
C THR A 49 6.25 7.18 -9.47
N TRP A 50 7.09 8.01 -8.84
CA TRP A 50 8.36 7.54 -8.28
C TRP A 50 8.17 6.53 -7.15
N PHE A 51 7.22 6.72 -6.25
CA PHE A 51 6.89 5.70 -5.23
C PHE A 51 6.42 4.39 -5.85
N ALA A 52 5.59 4.46 -6.89
CA ALA A 52 5.12 3.27 -7.60
C ALA A 52 6.29 2.51 -8.26
N LEU A 53 7.21 3.23 -8.92
CA LEU A 53 8.42 2.65 -9.50
C LEU A 53 9.34 2.06 -8.42
N MET A 54 9.59 2.78 -7.34
CA MET A 54 10.37 2.27 -6.20
C MET A 54 9.78 0.94 -5.70
N ARG A 55 8.46 0.87 -5.55
CA ARG A 55 7.78 -0.36 -5.14
C ARG A 55 7.95 -1.47 -6.17
N HIS A 56 7.85 -1.16 -7.46
CA HIS A 56 8.07 -2.10 -8.55
C HIS A 56 9.48 -2.72 -8.52
N TYR A 57 10.49 -1.91 -8.23
CA TYR A 57 11.88 -2.35 -8.13
C TYR A 57 12.28 -2.84 -6.73
N GLY A 58 11.31 -3.13 -5.86
CA GLY A 58 11.57 -3.69 -4.52
C GLY A 58 12.19 -2.72 -3.52
N VAL A 59 12.25 -1.44 -3.84
CA VAL A 59 12.77 -0.41 -2.91
C VAL A 59 11.74 -0.17 -1.80
N PRO A 60 12.17 -0.15 -0.52
CA PRO A 60 11.28 0.10 0.59
C PRO A 60 10.56 1.45 0.47
N GLY A 61 9.25 1.45 0.64
CA GLY A 61 8.41 2.65 0.60
C GLY A 61 7.14 2.48 1.42
N ARG A 62 6.31 3.53 1.43
CA ARG A 62 5.03 3.50 2.16
C ARG A 62 3.89 2.84 1.39
N LEU A 63 4.01 2.69 0.07
CA LEU A 63 2.97 2.05 -0.73
C LEU A 63 2.88 0.56 -0.44
N LEU A 64 1.67 0.07 -0.25
CA LEU A 64 1.38 -1.33 -0.10
C LEU A 64 0.51 -1.81 -1.26
N ASP A 65 0.91 -2.93 -1.88
CA ASP A 65 0.18 -3.52 -3.00
C ASP A 65 -1.16 -4.07 -2.53
N PHE A 66 -2.20 -3.75 -3.28
CA PHE A 66 -3.53 -4.32 -3.19
C PHE A 66 -4.04 -4.66 -4.59
N THR A 67 -5.03 -5.52 -4.66
CA THR A 67 -5.64 -5.92 -5.93
C THR A 67 -7.15 -6.03 -5.79
N TYR A 68 -7.85 -5.80 -6.88
CA TYR A 68 -9.30 -6.08 -6.97
C TYR A 68 -9.58 -7.56 -7.24
N SER A 69 -8.56 -8.35 -7.61
CA SER A 69 -8.71 -9.77 -7.88
C SER A 69 -8.42 -10.62 -6.63
N PRO A 70 -9.40 -11.37 -6.10
CA PRO A 70 -9.16 -12.28 -5.00
C PRO A 70 -8.17 -13.39 -5.36
N TYR A 71 -8.13 -13.79 -6.62
CA TYR A 71 -7.20 -14.81 -7.13
C TYR A 71 -5.76 -14.32 -7.10
N VAL A 72 -5.51 -13.08 -7.52
CA VAL A 72 -4.16 -12.48 -7.45
C VAL A 72 -3.73 -12.30 -5.99
N ALA A 73 -4.64 -11.87 -5.10
CA ALA A 73 -4.35 -11.74 -3.68
C ALA A 73 -3.98 -13.10 -3.06
N LEU A 74 -4.74 -14.15 -3.39
CA LEU A 74 -4.45 -15.52 -2.95
C LEU A 74 -3.11 -16.01 -3.47
N PHE A 75 -2.83 -15.80 -4.76
CA PHE A 75 -1.55 -16.16 -5.36
C PHE A 75 -0.37 -15.52 -4.63
N MET A 76 -0.43 -14.21 -4.38
CA MET A 76 0.61 -13.48 -3.66
C MET A 76 0.83 -14.01 -2.24
N ALA A 77 -0.26 -14.37 -1.54
CA ALA A 77 -0.19 -14.91 -0.19
C ALA A 77 0.45 -16.30 -0.15
N ILE A 78 0.04 -17.20 -1.05
CA ILE A 78 0.58 -18.57 -1.13
C ILE A 78 2.03 -18.54 -1.60
N ARG A 79 2.34 -17.74 -2.62
CA ARG A 79 3.71 -17.60 -3.15
C ARG A 79 4.70 -17.25 -2.04
N GLN A 80 4.37 -16.24 -1.23
CA GLN A 80 5.22 -15.82 -0.12
C GLN A 80 5.45 -16.96 0.89
N LEU A 81 4.40 -17.73 1.18
CA LEU A 81 4.49 -18.89 2.08
C LEU A 81 5.41 -19.99 1.53
N LEU A 82 5.36 -20.21 0.22
CA LEU A 82 6.22 -21.21 -0.44
C LEU A 82 7.68 -20.74 -0.53
N GLU A 83 7.90 -19.45 -0.80
CA GLU A 83 9.25 -18.85 -0.85
C GLU A 83 9.96 -18.87 0.51
N ASP A 84 9.22 -18.76 1.61
CA ASP A 84 9.77 -18.82 2.98
C ASP A 84 10.19 -20.26 3.38
N GLY A 85 10.09 -21.24 2.48
CA GLY A 85 10.51 -22.63 2.75
C GLY A 85 9.75 -23.31 3.87
N GLY A 86 8.56 -22.82 4.23
CA GLY A 86 7.74 -23.37 5.31
C GLY A 86 8.10 -22.85 6.71
N GLU A 87 8.97 -21.84 6.81
CA GLU A 87 9.27 -21.18 8.10
C GLU A 87 8.05 -20.42 8.65
N SER A 88 7.20 -19.91 7.78
CA SER A 88 5.97 -19.24 8.17
C SER A 88 4.88 -20.24 8.51
N ARG A 89 4.17 -19.99 9.63
CA ARG A 89 3.06 -20.84 10.08
C ARG A 89 1.82 -20.77 9.21
N GLY A 90 1.76 -19.80 8.29
CA GLY A 90 0.62 -19.63 7.40
C GLY A 90 0.65 -18.30 6.67
N CYS A 91 -0.37 -18.05 5.87
CA CYS A 91 -0.58 -16.79 5.16
C CYS A 91 -2.00 -16.27 5.38
N ALA A 92 -2.24 -15.02 4.99
CA ALA A 92 -3.56 -14.41 5.10
C ALA A 92 -3.87 -13.49 3.91
N VAL A 93 -5.13 -13.48 3.51
CA VAL A 93 -5.68 -12.49 2.58
C VAL A 93 -6.58 -11.54 3.36
N ILE A 94 -6.34 -10.25 3.25
CA ILE A 94 -7.16 -9.20 3.85
C ILE A 94 -8.11 -8.67 2.77
N ALA A 95 -9.40 -8.90 2.94
CA ALA A 95 -10.45 -8.43 2.04
C ALA A 95 -11.14 -7.19 2.62
N ILE A 96 -10.94 -6.03 1.98
CA ILE A 96 -11.54 -4.76 2.41
C ILE A 96 -12.82 -4.53 1.63
N ARG A 97 -13.91 -4.24 2.34
CA ARG A 97 -15.19 -3.89 1.72
C ARG A 97 -15.11 -2.49 1.10
N ARG A 98 -15.16 -2.42 -0.22
CA ARG A 98 -15.00 -1.18 -0.97
C ARG A 98 -15.94 -0.07 -0.51
N ASN A 99 -17.24 -0.37 -0.35
CA ASN A 99 -18.23 0.62 0.10
C ASN A 99 -17.93 1.19 1.49
N VAL A 100 -17.37 0.36 2.37
CA VAL A 100 -16.95 0.77 3.73
C VAL A 100 -15.71 1.63 3.65
N PHE A 101 -14.75 1.26 2.81
CA PHE A 101 -13.53 2.02 2.56
C PHE A 101 -13.84 3.42 2.00
N ASP A 102 -14.68 3.49 0.95
CA ASP A 102 -15.10 4.77 0.35
C ASP A 102 -15.85 5.65 1.35
N ARG A 103 -16.64 5.04 2.25
CA ARG A 103 -17.32 5.76 3.33
C ARG A 103 -16.34 6.29 4.36
N ALA A 104 -15.33 5.50 4.76
CA ALA A 104 -14.28 5.93 5.66
C ALA A 104 -13.50 7.12 5.11
N LEU A 105 -13.15 7.06 3.82
CA LEU A 105 -12.53 8.19 3.13
C LEU A 105 -13.40 9.45 3.18
N LYS A 106 -14.68 9.34 2.83
CA LYS A 106 -15.60 10.49 2.85
C LYS A 106 -15.68 11.13 4.24
N ILE A 107 -15.77 10.33 5.29
CA ILE A 107 -15.85 10.82 6.67
C ILE A 107 -14.54 11.49 7.07
N SER A 108 -13.41 10.82 6.85
CA SER A 108 -12.10 11.38 7.16
C SER A 108 -11.87 12.73 6.46
N PHE A 109 -12.45 12.92 5.28
CA PHE A 109 -12.37 14.18 4.55
C PHE A 109 -13.35 15.24 5.03
N GLN A 110 -14.54 14.87 5.50
CA GLN A 110 -15.52 15.81 6.03
C GLN A 110 -15.07 16.42 7.36
N GLU A 111 -14.30 15.69 8.15
CA GLU A 111 -13.76 16.14 9.43
C GLU A 111 -12.46 16.94 9.28
N THR A 112 -11.92 17.05 8.07
CA THR A 112 -10.69 17.80 7.79
C THR A 112 -10.98 19.30 7.54
N PRO A 113 -10.07 20.20 7.92
CA PRO A 113 -10.20 21.62 7.62
C PRO A 113 -10.40 21.90 6.11
N LYS A 114 -11.20 22.90 5.75
CA LYS A 114 -11.52 23.25 4.34
C LYS A 114 -10.30 23.35 3.42
N LYS A 115 -9.16 23.79 3.94
CA LYS A 115 -7.92 23.89 3.19
C LYS A 115 -7.39 22.51 2.74
N ILE A 116 -7.48 21.52 3.62
CA ILE A 116 -7.06 20.14 3.32
C ILE A 116 -8.07 19.48 2.37
N GLN A 117 -9.36 19.83 2.48
CA GLN A 117 -10.39 19.35 1.54
C GLN A 117 -10.04 19.71 0.09
N GLY A 118 -9.61 20.96 -0.16
CA GLY A 118 -9.16 21.38 -1.48
C GLY A 118 -7.94 20.58 -1.99
N ASP A 119 -6.97 20.26 -1.11
CA ASP A 119 -5.82 19.43 -1.48
C ASP A 119 -6.24 18.01 -1.86
N ILE A 120 -7.26 17.46 -1.22
CA ILE A 120 -7.80 16.13 -1.52
C ILE A 120 -8.46 16.09 -2.90
N ASP A 121 -9.24 17.10 -3.23
CA ASP A 121 -9.88 17.19 -4.55
C ASP A 121 -8.82 17.32 -5.66
N ARG A 122 -7.73 18.04 -5.40
CA ARG A 122 -6.57 18.10 -6.28
C ARG A 122 -5.84 16.78 -6.40
N ILE A 123 -5.67 16.01 -5.31
CA ILE A 123 -5.08 14.66 -5.35
C ILE A 123 -5.94 13.74 -6.22
N ARG A 124 -7.26 13.81 -6.11
CA ARG A 124 -8.18 13.06 -6.98
C ARG A 124 -8.01 13.42 -8.46
N ALA A 125 -7.62 14.65 -8.75
CA ALA A 125 -7.25 15.12 -10.08
C ALA A 125 -5.79 14.82 -10.45
N ASN A 126 -5.10 13.93 -9.72
CA ASN A 126 -3.68 13.55 -9.90
C ASN A 126 -2.68 14.71 -9.68
N ASP A 127 -3.02 15.67 -8.82
CA ASP A 127 -2.10 16.74 -8.46
C ASP A 127 -1.02 16.22 -7.48
N THR A 128 0.17 16.05 -8.00
CA THR A 128 1.33 15.53 -7.29
C THR A 128 1.78 16.45 -6.15
N GLU A 129 1.67 17.77 -6.29
CA GLU A 129 2.04 18.71 -5.22
C GLU A 129 1.04 18.65 -4.06
N ALA A 130 -0.25 18.47 -4.35
CA ALA A 130 -1.25 18.25 -3.32
C ALA A 130 -1.00 16.94 -2.57
N PHE A 131 -0.67 15.84 -3.28
CA PHE A 131 -0.26 14.58 -2.65
C PHE A 131 0.95 14.77 -1.73
N LYS A 132 1.99 15.43 -2.23
CA LYS A 132 3.20 15.71 -1.46
C LYS A 132 2.91 16.54 -0.21
N SER A 133 2.09 17.57 -0.33
CA SER A 133 1.68 18.41 0.81
C SER A 133 0.98 17.60 1.90
N LEU A 134 0.03 16.75 1.51
CA LEU A 134 -0.81 16.01 2.44
C LEU A 134 -0.10 14.78 3.03
N PHE A 135 0.50 13.95 2.18
CA PHE A 135 1.04 12.64 2.58
C PHE A 135 2.52 12.68 2.95
N ILE A 136 3.32 13.50 2.27
CA ILE A 136 4.76 13.58 2.55
C ILE A 136 5.05 14.58 3.67
N LEU A 137 4.52 15.79 3.57
CA LEU A 137 4.76 16.83 4.56
C LEU A 137 3.86 16.69 5.80
N ASN A 138 2.83 15.86 5.71
CA ASN A 138 1.88 15.55 6.78
C ASN A 138 1.37 16.79 7.50
N ARG A 139 1.00 17.82 6.73
CA ARG A 139 0.54 19.08 7.27
C ARG A 139 -0.91 18.94 7.74
N ASN A 140 -1.07 18.90 9.07
CA ASN A 140 -2.36 19.06 9.75
C ASN A 140 -3.40 17.92 9.62
N LEU A 141 -3.01 16.70 9.30
CA LEU A 141 -3.93 15.57 9.43
C LEU A 141 -4.08 15.21 10.90
N GLN A 142 -5.26 15.39 11.45
CA GLN A 142 -5.59 15.02 12.84
C GLN A 142 -5.67 13.51 13.03
N GLN A 143 -6.11 12.80 11.98
CA GLN A 143 -6.22 11.36 11.99
C GLN A 143 -5.48 10.74 10.79
N PRO A 144 -4.94 9.52 10.94
CA PRO A 144 -4.38 8.78 9.83
C PRO A 144 -5.42 8.54 8.74
N ILE A 145 -5.03 8.75 7.50
CA ILE A 145 -5.82 8.44 6.31
C ILE A 145 -5.07 7.40 5.52
N ILE A 146 -5.79 6.42 4.96
CA ILE A 146 -5.29 5.53 3.95
C ILE A 146 -5.92 5.92 2.62
N TYR A 147 -5.10 6.23 1.64
CA TYR A 147 -5.56 6.70 0.35
C TYR A 147 -5.24 5.66 -0.74
N PRO A 148 -6.23 5.27 -1.56
CA PRO A 148 -5.99 4.39 -2.70
C PRO A 148 -5.32 5.19 -3.81
N VAL A 149 -4.18 4.72 -4.26
CA VAL A 149 -3.37 5.36 -5.29
C VAL A 149 -3.32 4.47 -6.51
N MET A 150 -3.74 5.02 -7.63
CA MET A 150 -3.55 4.43 -8.95
C MET A 150 -2.70 5.40 -9.76
N PRO A 151 -1.42 5.10 -10.02
CA PRO A 151 -0.59 5.95 -10.88
C PRO A 151 -1.23 6.07 -12.26
N TYR A 152 -1.13 7.27 -12.88
CA TYR A 152 -1.69 7.52 -14.19
C TYR A 152 -1.05 6.61 -15.25
N ASP A 153 0.27 6.49 -15.19
CA ASP A 153 1.03 5.56 -16.02
C ASP A 153 1.10 4.20 -15.32
N LEU A 154 0.06 3.38 -15.52
CA LEU A 154 0.07 2.00 -15.07
C LEU A 154 1.17 1.25 -15.80
N ASN A 155 2.16 0.77 -15.06
CA ASN A 155 3.03 -0.23 -15.64
C ASN A 155 2.22 -1.50 -15.94
N ARG A 156 2.67 -2.26 -16.95
CA ARG A 156 2.00 -3.50 -17.39
C ARG A 156 1.71 -4.45 -16.22
N ARG A 157 2.60 -4.51 -15.24
CA ARG A 157 2.48 -5.35 -14.04
C ARG A 157 1.23 -4.96 -13.22
N LEU A 158 1.08 -3.68 -12.89
CA LEU A 158 -0.03 -3.21 -12.06
C LEU A 158 -1.39 -3.45 -12.77
N ALA A 159 -1.42 -3.28 -14.09
CA ALA A 159 -2.60 -3.58 -14.88
C ALA A 159 -2.95 -5.07 -14.87
N LEU A 160 -1.96 -5.95 -15.06
CA LEU A 160 -2.16 -7.42 -15.03
C LEU A 160 -2.59 -7.91 -13.65
N GLN A 161 -2.06 -7.33 -12.61
CA GLN A 161 -2.42 -7.62 -11.22
C GLN A 161 -3.80 -7.05 -10.84
N GLN A 162 -4.47 -6.29 -11.71
CA GLN A 162 -5.64 -5.48 -11.35
C GLN A 162 -5.36 -4.68 -10.05
N GLY A 163 -4.16 -4.12 -9.99
CA GLY A 163 -3.54 -3.61 -8.78
C GLY A 163 -3.87 -2.15 -8.50
N LEU A 164 -3.78 -1.82 -7.24
CA LEU A 164 -3.70 -0.45 -6.73
C LEU A 164 -2.75 -0.43 -5.55
N PHE A 165 -2.35 0.77 -5.14
CA PHE A 165 -1.59 0.92 -3.90
C PHE A 165 -2.47 1.54 -2.82
N LEU A 166 -2.27 1.11 -1.58
CA LEU A 166 -2.74 1.84 -0.42
C LEU A 166 -1.59 2.64 0.17
N CYS A 167 -1.79 3.95 0.30
CA CYS A 167 -0.82 4.89 0.85
C CYS A 167 -1.26 5.38 2.22
N PRO A 168 -0.59 4.99 3.32
CA PRO A 168 -0.85 5.55 4.64
C PRO A 168 -0.28 6.96 4.75
N SER A 169 -1.04 7.86 5.35
CA SER A 169 -0.63 9.26 5.51
C SER A 169 0.40 9.44 6.63
N HIS A 170 0.39 8.61 7.66
CA HIS A 170 1.22 8.81 8.85
C HIS A 170 2.43 7.88 8.86
N ILE A 171 3.61 8.41 8.49
CA ILE A 171 4.86 7.65 8.41
C ILE A 171 5.40 7.20 9.78
N GLY A 172 4.95 7.82 10.86
CA GLY A 172 5.33 7.46 12.23
C GLY A 172 4.68 6.18 12.75
N LEU A 173 3.62 5.72 12.09
CA LEU A 173 2.84 4.54 12.43
C LEU A 173 3.14 3.41 11.45
N SER A 174 2.98 2.17 11.90
CA SER A 174 2.94 1.01 11.01
C SER A 174 1.73 1.10 10.06
N PHE A 175 1.72 0.28 9.01
CA PHE A 175 0.54 0.20 8.14
C PHE A 175 -0.70 -0.23 8.94
N GLN A 176 -0.57 -1.23 9.80
CA GLN A 176 -1.66 -1.73 10.64
C GLN A 176 -2.21 -0.65 11.57
N GLU A 177 -1.34 0.10 12.25
CA GLU A 177 -1.77 1.21 13.12
C GLU A 177 -2.50 2.32 12.33
N ASN A 178 -2.01 2.65 11.13
CA ASN A 178 -2.70 3.59 10.23
C ASN A 178 -4.09 3.05 9.84
N PHE A 179 -4.15 1.77 9.49
CA PHE A 179 -5.35 1.08 9.05
C PHE A 179 -6.41 1.03 10.15
N ASP A 180 -6.02 0.61 11.34
CA ASP A 180 -6.92 0.50 12.49
C ASP A 180 -7.48 1.87 12.89
N ARG A 181 -6.64 2.91 12.93
CA ARG A 181 -7.07 4.28 13.26
C ARG A 181 -7.97 4.88 12.18
N PHE A 182 -7.68 4.61 10.91
CA PHE A 182 -8.50 5.06 9.80
C PHE A 182 -9.93 4.52 9.90
N PHE A 183 -10.09 3.24 10.20
CA PHE A 183 -11.41 2.64 10.35
C PHE A 183 -12.06 2.93 11.71
N ALA A 184 -11.28 3.16 12.78
CA ALA A 184 -11.81 3.53 14.07
C ALA A 184 -12.65 4.82 14.01
N GLY A 185 -12.29 5.75 13.14
CA GLY A 185 -13.07 6.96 12.89
C GLY A 185 -14.52 6.71 12.48
N LEU A 186 -14.81 5.59 11.79
CA LEU A 186 -16.17 5.20 11.44
C LEU A 186 -17.02 4.81 12.66
N ARG A 187 -16.44 4.16 13.66
CA ARG A 187 -17.10 3.76 14.91
C ARG A 187 -17.44 4.98 15.74
N VAL A 188 -16.46 5.87 15.92
CA VAL A 188 -16.64 7.11 16.68
C VAL A 188 -17.74 7.98 16.07
N ALA A 189 -17.84 8.02 14.75
CA ALA A 189 -18.90 8.75 14.06
C ALA A 189 -20.29 8.08 14.15
N GLY A 190 -20.42 6.92 14.82
CA GLY A 190 -21.70 6.16 14.92
C GLY A 190 -22.23 5.70 13.55
N LYS A 191 -21.37 5.66 12.54
CA LYS A 191 -21.79 5.45 11.13
C LYS A 191 -21.59 4.02 10.65
N TRP A 192 -21.00 3.15 11.47
CA TRP A 192 -20.80 1.74 11.15
C TRP A 192 -20.63 0.87 12.40
N GLU A 193 -21.38 -0.22 12.48
CA GLU A 193 -21.34 -1.19 13.59
C GLU A 193 -20.76 -2.56 13.16
N GLY A 194 -20.53 -2.77 11.87
CA GLY A 194 -20.02 -4.02 11.31
C GLY A 194 -18.50 -4.12 11.22
N GLU A 195 -18.02 -5.22 10.70
CA GLU A 195 -16.62 -5.42 10.38
C GLU A 195 -16.25 -4.64 9.11
N TYR A 196 -15.07 -4.03 9.10
CA TYR A 196 -14.59 -3.19 7.99
C TYR A 196 -13.88 -4.00 6.92
N TYR A 197 -13.28 -5.10 7.33
CA TYR A 197 -12.53 -6.02 6.50
C TYR A 197 -12.61 -7.42 7.06
N ASP A 198 -12.42 -8.39 6.20
CA ASP A 198 -12.33 -9.80 6.57
C ASP A 198 -10.86 -10.24 6.46
N VAL A 199 -10.41 -11.09 7.37
CA VAL A 199 -9.08 -11.72 7.32
C VAL A 199 -9.25 -13.20 7.12
N ILE A 200 -8.93 -13.67 5.93
CA ILE A 200 -8.97 -15.08 5.56
C ILE A 200 -7.58 -15.65 5.84
N ARG A 201 -7.47 -16.50 6.86
CA ARG A 201 -6.20 -17.13 7.25
C ARG A 201 -6.11 -18.54 6.72
N PHE A 202 -4.92 -18.88 6.27
CA PHE A 202 -4.55 -20.21 5.82
C PHE A 202 -3.38 -20.69 6.68
N ASP A 203 -3.64 -21.71 7.50
CA ASP A 203 -2.62 -22.35 8.31
C ASP A 203 -1.81 -23.32 7.43
N ASN A 204 -0.49 -23.27 7.53
CA ASN A 204 0.38 -24.09 6.70
C ASN A 204 0.21 -25.57 7.01
N ASP A 205 0.13 -25.95 8.30
CA ASP A 205 0.03 -27.35 8.72
C ASP A 205 -1.31 -27.97 8.32
N ALA A 206 -2.40 -27.19 8.48
CA ALA A 206 -3.76 -27.68 8.18
C ALA A 206 -4.13 -27.60 6.69
N CYS A 207 -3.59 -26.61 5.98
CA CYS A 207 -4.01 -26.27 4.60
C CYS A 207 -2.97 -26.61 3.53
N ALA A 208 -1.77 -27.09 3.87
CA ALA A 208 -0.68 -27.28 2.91
C ALA A 208 -1.06 -28.05 1.64
N PRO A 209 -1.76 -29.20 1.67
CA PRO A 209 -2.19 -29.89 0.46
C PRO A 209 -3.14 -29.05 -0.40
N GLY A 210 -4.12 -28.38 0.25
CA GLY A 210 -5.09 -27.53 -0.42
C GLY A 210 -4.47 -26.28 -1.02
N LEU A 211 -3.49 -25.67 -0.34
CA LEU A 211 -2.77 -24.51 -0.84
C LEU A 211 -1.95 -24.83 -2.08
N LYS A 212 -1.35 -26.03 -2.13
CA LYS A 212 -0.63 -26.49 -3.33
C LYS A 212 -1.59 -26.68 -4.51
N HIS A 213 -2.73 -27.33 -4.30
CA HIS A 213 -3.76 -27.46 -5.35
C HIS A 213 -4.28 -26.09 -5.82
N ALA A 214 -4.56 -25.17 -4.88
CA ALA A 214 -4.98 -23.82 -5.23
C ALA A 214 -3.90 -23.08 -6.05
N PHE A 215 -2.64 -23.27 -5.73
CA PHE A 215 -1.53 -22.67 -6.49
C PHE A 215 -1.45 -23.24 -7.92
N ASP A 216 -1.61 -24.56 -8.07
CA ASP A 216 -1.63 -25.22 -9.38
C ASP A 216 -2.85 -24.76 -10.21
N ASP A 217 -4.02 -24.59 -9.60
CA ASP A 217 -5.21 -24.07 -10.28
C ASP A 217 -5.05 -22.62 -10.71
N LEU A 218 -4.43 -21.76 -9.88
CA LEU A 218 -4.12 -20.39 -10.24
C LEU A 218 -3.17 -20.35 -11.46
N HIS A 219 -2.17 -21.24 -11.50
CA HIS A 219 -1.30 -21.40 -12.67
C HIS A 219 -2.08 -21.77 -13.94
N ARG A 220 -3.04 -22.68 -13.85
CA ARG A 220 -3.93 -23.05 -14.98
C ARG A 220 -4.81 -21.89 -15.44
N MET A 221 -5.11 -20.94 -14.54
CA MET A 221 -5.83 -19.70 -14.84
C MET A 221 -4.92 -18.59 -15.38
N ASN A 222 -3.66 -18.88 -15.73
CA ASN A 222 -2.63 -17.92 -16.14
C ASN A 222 -2.27 -16.88 -15.05
N ILE A 223 -2.45 -17.24 -13.79
CA ILE A 223 -2.03 -16.43 -12.65
C ILE A 223 -0.74 -17.04 -12.10
N TYR A 224 0.39 -16.58 -12.56
CA TYR A 224 1.72 -17.05 -12.19
C TYR A 224 2.76 -15.92 -12.31
N ASP A 225 3.98 -16.14 -11.81
CA ASP A 225 5.01 -15.11 -11.71
C ASP A 225 5.27 -14.34 -13.01
N ILE A 226 5.51 -15.06 -14.12
CA ILE A 226 5.81 -14.41 -15.41
C ILE A 226 4.62 -13.59 -15.94
N SER A 227 3.38 -13.98 -15.61
CA SER A 227 2.20 -13.21 -16.02
C SER A 227 1.97 -11.98 -15.15
N LEU A 228 2.40 -12.02 -13.87
CA LEU A 228 2.13 -10.96 -12.90
C LEU A 228 3.35 -10.06 -12.61
N PHE A 229 4.57 -10.54 -12.83
CA PHE A 229 5.83 -9.88 -12.50
C PHE A 229 6.79 -9.80 -13.66
#